data_476aefffb32367d480e1fb109f157bf9
#
_entry.id   476aefffb32367d480e1fb109f157bf9
#
_cell.length_a   1.000
_cell.length_b   1.000
_cell.length_c   1.000
_cell.angle_alpha   90.00
_cell.angle_beta   90.00
_cell.angle_gamma   90.00
#
_symmetry.space_group_name_H-M   'P 1'
#
loop_
_entity.id
_entity.type
_entity.pdbx_description
1 polymer ?
#
loop_
_entity_poly.entity_id
_entity_poly.type
_entity_poly.pdbx_seq_one_letter_code
_entity_poly.pdbx_strand_id
1 'polypeptide(L)'
;MAIIDLDLRQRSMARFFSNRAAWMAANGQSLPMPVEPDMGDGKALARATEDEQIASFDRAFAEARARADVILIDTPGGDTPLSRAAHGRADQIVTPMNDSFVDFDLLGQ
;
A
#
# COMPACT_ATOMS: atom_id res chain seq x y z
N MET A 1 -9.61 -0.79 -9.83
CA MET A 1 -8.53 -0.29 -8.97
C MET A 1 -7.92 -1.44 -8.19
N ALA A 2 -6.63 -1.44 -8.04
CA ALA A 2 -5.93 -2.36 -7.15
C ALA A 2 -5.25 -1.57 -6.03
N ILE A 3 -5.06 -2.21 -4.88
CA ILE A 3 -4.33 -1.63 -3.75
C ILE A 3 -3.17 -2.55 -3.36
N ILE A 4 -2.06 -1.93 -3.01
CA ILE A 4 -0.90 -2.63 -2.45
C ILE A 4 -0.48 -1.87 -1.19
N ASP A 5 -0.57 -2.54 -0.04
CA ASP A 5 -0.23 -1.94 1.25
C ASP A 5 1.18 -2.39 1.65
N LEU A 6 2.14 -1.49 1.55
CA LEU A 6 3.53 -1.75 1.89
C LEU A 6 3.89 -1.36 3.33
N ASP A 7 2.95 -0.82 4.08
CA ASP A 7 3.13 -0.62 5.52
C ASP A 7 2.87 -1.94 6.23
N LEU A 8 3.87 -2.80 6.22
CA LEU A 8 3.75 -4.21 6.62
C LEU A 8 3.41 -4.39 8.10
N ARG A 9 3.69 -3.40 8.93
CA ARG A 9 3.39 -3.46 10.37
C ARG A 9 1.99 -2.99 10.69
N GLN A 10 1.60 -1.83 10.17
CA GLN A 10 0.32 -1.22 10.46
C GLN A 10 -0.80 -1.73 9.57
N ARG A 11 -0.54 -1.89 8.29
CA ARG A 11 -1.52 -2.37 7.31
C ARG A 11 -2.85 -1.61 7.36
N SER A 12 -2.78 -0.29 7.57
CA SER A 12 -3.96 0.56 7.78
C SER A 12 -4.91 0.55 6.59
N MET A 13 -4.37 0.65 5.38
CA MET A 13 -5.19 0.62 4.16
C MET A 13 -5.85 -0.74 3.96
N ALA A 14 -5.10 -1.83 4.16
CA ALA A 14 -5.66 -3.18 4.05
C ALA A 14 -6.77 -3.39 5.08
N ARG A 15 -6.58 -2.92 6.31
CA ARG A 15 -7.62 -3.01 7.36
C ARG A 15 -8.85 -2.18 7.03
N PHE A 16 -8.66 -1.01 6.45
CA PHE A 16 -9.80 -0.17 6.03
C PHE A 16 -10.70 -0.94 5.07
N PHE A 17 -10.13 -1.56 4.03
CA PHE A 17 -10.93 -2.30 3.05
C PHE A 17 -11.47 -3.62 3.62
N SER A 18 -10.75 -4.28 4.53
CA SER A 18 -11.26 -5.44 5.23
C SER A 18 -12.48 -5.09 6.08
N ASN A 19 -12.45 -3.96 6.80
CA ASN A 19 -13.58 -3.48 7.58
C ASN A 19 -14.75 -3.10 6.68
N ARG A 20 -14.48 -2.50 5.52
CA ARG A 20 -15.52 -2.18 4.53
C ARG A 20 -16.22 -3.45 4.03
N ALA A 21 -15.45 -4.51 3.74
CA ALA A 21 -16.02 -5.78 3.31
C ALA A 21 -16.92 -6.40 4.39
N ALA A 22 -16.47 -6.37 5.65
CA ALA A 22 -17.26 -6.85 6.78
C ALA A 22 -18.56 -6.05 6.96
N TRP A 23 -18.49 -4.74 6.81
CA TRP A 23 -19.67 -3.88 6.88
C TRP A 23 -20.67 -4.22 5.77
N MET A 24 -20.20 -4.42 4.54
CA MET A 24 -21.07 -4.79 3.42
C MET A 24 -21.77 -6.12 3.67
N ALA A 25 -21.05 -7.11 4.19
CA ALA A 25 -21.62 -8.41 4.51
C ALA A 25 -22.69 -8.30 5.60
N ALA A 26 -22.42 -7.50 6.64
CA ALA A 26 -23.34 -7.32 7.77
C ALA A 26 -24.61 -6.57 7.36
N ASN A 27 -24.53 -5.68 6.38
CA ASN A 27 -25.66 -4.82 5.97
C ASN A 27 -26.31 -5.26 4.66
N GLY A 28 -25.88 -6.38 4.08
CA GLY A 28 -26.45 -6.90 2.86
C GLY A 28 -26.25 -5.99 1.65
N GLN A 29 -25.20 -5.17 1.66
CA GLN A 29 -24.92 -4.23 0.58
C GLN A 29 -23.68 -4.65 -0.19
N SER A 30 -23.64 -4.28 -1.47
CA SER A 30 -22.50 -4.52 -2.34
C SER A 30 -21.96 -3.19 -2.82
N LEU A 31 -20.73 -2.86 -2.40
CA LEU A 31 -20.00 -1.66 -2.82
C LEU A 31 -18.76 -2.08 -3.60
N PRO A 32 -18.27 -1.22 -4.51
CA PRO A 32 -17.04 -1.52 -5.22
C PRO A 32 -15.87 -1.76 -4.28
N MET A 33 -15.12 -2.82 -4.53
CA MET A 33 -13.93 -3.18 -3.76
C MET A 33 -12.72 -3.27 -4.67
N PRO A 34 -11.54 -2.79 -4.21
CA PRO A 34 -10.33 -2.93 -5.00
C PRO A 34 -9.84 -4.37 -5.04
N VAL A 35 -9.04 -4.68 -6.06
CA VAL A 35 -8.25 -5.89 -6.10
C VAL A 35 -7.08 -5.74 -5.15
N GLU A 36 -6.81 -6.76 -4.34
CA GLU A 36 -5.68 -6.76 -3.41
C GLU A 36 -4.78 -7.95 -3.73
N PRO A 37 -3.67 -7.74 -4.47
CA PRO A 37 -2.75 -8.82 -4.77
C PRO A 37 -2.15 -9.41 -3.49
N ASP A 38 -1.95 -10.72 -3.49
CA ASP A 38 -1.39 -11.43 -2.34
C ASP A 38 0.11 -11.18 -2.24
N MET A 39 0.54 -10.61 -1.13
CA MET A 39 1.96 -10.44 -0.80
C MET A 39 2.45 -11.46 0.22
N GLY A 40 1.61 -12.41 0.62
CA GLY A 40 1.91 -13.39 1.64
C GLY A 40 1.65 -12.88 3.06
N ASP A 41 2.23 -13.54 4.05
CA ASP A 41 2.07 -13.14 5.43
C ASP A 41 2.83 -11.84 5.70
N GLY A 42 2.10 -10.78 6.05
CA GLY A 42 2.69 -9.47 6.32
C GLY A 42 3.71 -9.48 7.46
N LYS A 43 3.49 -10.29 8.50
CA LYS A 43 4.43 -10.39 9.61
C LYS A 43 5.74 -11.07 9.19
N ALA A 44 5.64 -12.15 8.43
CA ALA A 44 6.82 -12.84 7.88
C ALA A 44 7.56 -11.93 6.91
N LEU A 45 6.83 -11.22 6.05
CA LEU A 45 7.42 -10.32 5.08
C LEU A 45 8.12 -9.13 5.76
N ALA A 46 7.59 -8.62 6.86
CA ALA A 46 8.22 -7.54 7.61
C ALA A 46 9.58 -7.95 8.18
N ARG A 47 9.80 -9.25 8.41
CA ARG A 47 11.06 -9.80 8.90
C ARG A 47 11.96 -10.32 7.78
N ALA A 48 11.50 -10.31 6.55
CA ALA A 48 12.25 -10.80 5.41
C ALA A 48 13.36 -9.83 5.02
N THR A 49 14.28 -10.29 4.17
CA THR A 49 15.32 -9.43 3.63
C THR A 49 14.71 -8.37 2.71
N GLU A 50 15.48 -7.30 2.48
CA GLU A 50 15.05 -6.24 1.56
C GLU A 50 14.77 -6.79 0.16
N ASP A 51 15.63 -7.68 -0.33
CA ASP A 51 15.46 -8.29 -1.66
C ASP A 51 14.18 -9.12 -1.73
N GLU A 52 13.86 -9.86 -0.67
CA GLU A 52 12.62 -10.64 -0.60
C GLU A 52 11.38 -9.75 -0.57
N GLN A 53 11.45 -8.64 0.17
CA GLN A 53 10.36 -7.66 0.21
C GLN A 53 10.11 -7.03 -1.15
N ILE A 54 11.18 -6.63 -1.84
CA ILE A 54 11.10 -6.03 -3.17
C ILE A 54 10.57 -7.03 -4.18
N ALA A 55 11.02 -8.30 -4.11
CA ALA A 55 10.53 -9.35 -4.99
C ALA A 55 9.03 -9.60 -4.80
N SER A 56 8.54 -9.60 -3.55
CA SER A 56 7.11 -9.72 -3.26
C SER A 56 6.32 -8.56 -3.82
N PHE A 57 6.84 -7.33 -3.66
CA PHE A 57 6.22 -6.15 -4.21
C PHE A 57 6.16 -6.21 -5.74
N ASP A 58 7.24 -6.59 -6.40
CA ASP A 58 7.30 -6.68 -7.86
C ASP A 58 6.27 -7.66 -8.40
N ARG A 59 6.10 -8.81 -7.74
CA ARG A 59 5.06 -9.79 -8.13
C ARG A 59 3.66 -9.23 -7.93
N ALA A 60 3.40 -8.60 -6.80
CA ALA A 60 2.11 -7.99 -6.51
C ALA A 60 1.80 -6.87 -7.50
N PHE A 61 2.78 -6.06 -7.84
CA PHE A 61 2.64 -4.98 -8.80
C PHE A 61 2.31 -5.50 -10.20
N ALA A 62 3.01 -6.57 -10.64
CA ALA A 62 2.75 -7.19 -11.94
C ALA A 62 1.33 -7.76 -12.01
N GLU A 63 0.87 -8.42 -10.94
CA GLU A 63 -0.50 -8.92 -10.84
C GLU A 63 -1.52 -7.78 -10.89
N ALA A 64 -1.27 -6.70 -10.16
CA ALA A 64 -2.14 -5.55 -10.14
C ALA A 64 -2.25 -4.89 -11.51
N ARG A 65 -1.13 -4.74 -12.22
CA ARG A 65 -1.14 -4.18 -13.59
C ARG A 65 -1.96 -5.01 -14.56
N ALA A 66 -1.96 -6.33 -14.39
CA ALA A 66 -2.73 -7.21 -15.26
C ALA A 66 -4.23 -7.14 -14.99
N ARG A 67 -4.66 -6.65 -13.81
CA ARG A 67 -6.04 -6.72 -13.35
C ARG A 67 -6.71 -5.37 -13.13
N ALA A 68 -5.95 -4.27 -13.16
CA ALA A 68 -6.50 -2.95 -12.84
C ALA A 68 -5.80 -1.86 -13.64
N ASP A 69 -6.55 -0.78 -13.93
CA ASP A 69 -6.03 0.39 -14.61
C ASP A 69 -5.39 1.39 -13.64
N VAL A 70 -5.82 1.37 -12.38
CA VAL A 70 -5.29 2.26 -11.34
C VAL A 70 -4.79 1.40 -10.19
N ILE A 71 -3.57 1.66 -9.76
CA ILE A 71 -2.93 0.98 -8.64
C ILE A 71 -2.59 2.01 -7.57
N LEU A 72 -3.14 1.82 -6.37
CA LEU A 72 -2.85 2.66 -5.22
C LEU A 72 -1.88 1.92 -4.30
N ILE A 73 -0.74 2.53 -4.04
CA ILE A 73 0.30 1.94 -3.19
C ILE A 73 0.46 2.80 -1.94
N ASP A 74 0.27 2.17 -0.77
CA ASP A 74 0.50 2.82 0.51
C ASP A 74 1.90 2.45 1.00
N THR A 75 2.78 3.44 1.13
CA THR A 75 4.16 3.21 1.56
C THR A 75 4.33 3.51 3.04
N PRO A 76 5.28 2.82 3.71
CA PRO A 76 5.60 3.15 5.09
C PRO A 76 6.22 4.54 5.20
N GLY A 77 6.05 5.17 6.36
CA GLY A 77 6.73 6.44 6.64
C GLY A 77 8.23 6.23 6.68
N GLY A 78 8.98 7.09 6.01
CA GLY A 78 10.42 7.05 5.98
C GLY A 78 11.00 6.51 4.68
N ASP A 79 12.31 6.63 4.55
CA ASP A 79 13.04 6.21 3.37
C ASP A 79 13.56 4.79 3.56
N THR A 80 12.86 3.83 2.96
CA THR A 80 13.23 2.42 2.97
C THR A 80 13.45 1.92 1.55
N PRO A 81 14.18 0.81 1.34
CA PRO A 81 14.32 0.22 0.00
C PRO A 81 12.98 -0.10 -0.65
N LEU A 82 12.02 -0.58 0.14
CA LEU A 82 10.68 -0.88 -0.36
C LEU A 82 9.93 0.38 -0.79
N SER A 83 10.03 1.47 -0.02
CA SER A 83 9.46 2.77 -0.39
C SER A 83 10.07 3.30 -1.68
N ARG A 84 11.40 3.20 -1.82
CA ARG A 84 12.08 3.63 -3.04
C ARG A 84 11.67 2.80 -4.24
N ALA A 85 11.49 1.49 -4.08
CA ALA A 85 11.01 0.64 -5.16
C ALA A 85 9.62 1.06 -5.62
N ALA A 86 8.72 1.36 -4.67
CA ALA A 86 7.37 1.83 -4.96
C ALA A 86 7.39 3.17 -5.69
N HIS A 87 8.21 4.12 -5.23
CA HIS A 87 8.34 5.44 -5.86
C HIS A 87 8.85 5.33 -7.29
N GLY A 88 9.75 4.39 -7.57
CA GLY A 88 10.28 4.16 -8.91
C GLY A 88 9.25 3.60 -9.88
N ARG A 89 8.18 2.99 -9.38
CA ARG A 89 7.09 2.45 -10.21
C ARG A 89 5.91 3.41 -10.34
N ALA A 90 5.83 4.44 -9.51
CA ALA A 90 4.68 5.33 -9.47
C ALA A 90 4.73 6.34 -10.62
N ASP A 91 3.58 6.57 -11.24
CA ASP A 91 3.37 7.66 -12.20
C ASP A 91 3.14 8.98 -11.47
N GLN A 92 2.56 8.90 -10.27
CA GLN A 92 2.24 10.05 -9.46
C GLN A 92 2.42 9.72 -7.98
N ILE A 93 3.06 10.63 -7.25
CA ILE A 93 3.28 10.47 -5.82
C ILE A 93 2.46 11.52 -5.09
N VAL A 94 1.64 11.05 -4.11
CA VAL A 94 0.85 11.93 -3.27
C VAL A 94 1.37 11.82 -1.84
N THR A 95 1.77 12.96 -1.28
CA THR A 95 2.25 13.05 0.10
C THR A 95 1.24 13.83 0.92
N PRO A 96 0.44 13.16 1.78
CA PRO A 96 -0.49 13.89 2.64
C PRO A 96 0.28 14.78 3.61
N MET A 97 -0.21 15.98 3.81
CA MET A 97 0.35 16.94 4.76
C MET A 97 -0.76 17.53 5.61
N ASN A 98 -0.47 17.78 6.88
CA ASN A 98 -1.33 18.65 7.67
C ASN A 98 -0.78 20.08 7.60
N ASP A 99 -1.48 21.04 8.19
CA ASP A 99 -1.09 22.45 8.19
C ASP A 99 0.02 22.75 9.21
N SER A 100 0.65 21.71 9.75
CA SER A 100 1.72 21.86 10.72
C SER A 100 3.00 22.39 10.05
N PHE A 101 3.62 23.37 10.68
CA PHE A 101 4.92 23.90 10.25
C PHE A 101 6.00 22.80 10.21
N VAL A 102 5.89 21.81 11.10
CA VAL A 102 6.86 20.72 11.18
C VAL A 102 6.86 19.89 9.88
N ASP A 103 5.69 19.68 9.27
CA ASP A 103 5.62 18.92 8.03
C ASP A 103 6.31 19.66 6.88
N PHE A 104 6.22 20.98 6.84
CA PHE A 104 6.94 21.77 5.85
C PHE A 104 8.44 21.65 6.03
N ASP A 105 8.93 21.64 7.26
CA ASP A 105 10.34 21.46 7.55
C ASP A 105 10.83 20.09 7.06
N LEU A 106 10.05 19.04 7.27
CA LEU A 106 10.40 17.70 6.81
C LEU A 106 10.49 17.63 5.28
N LEU A 107 9.60 18.31 4.58
CA LEU A 107 9.60 18.33 3.12
C LEU A 107 10.70 19.20 2.56
N GLY A 108 11.16 20.18 3.30
CA GLY A 108 12.23 21.07 2.90
C GLY A 108 13.63 20.48 3.02
N GLN A 109 13.76 19.28 3.52
CA GLN A 109 15.07 18.63 3.71
C GLN A 109 15.49 17.80 2.48
#